data_578559db563e191378284e3c66c63ae6
#
_entry.id   578559db563e191378284e3c66c63ae6
#
_cell.length_a   1.000
_cell.length_b   1.000
_cell.length_c   1.000
_cell.angle_alpha   90.00
_cell.angle_beta   90.00
_cell.angle_gamma   90.00
#
_symmetry.space_group_name_H-M   'P 1'
#
loop_
_entity.id
_entity.type
_entity.pdbx_description
1 polymer ?
#
loop_
_entity_poly.entity_id
_entity_poly.type
_entity_poly.pdbx_seq_one_letter_code
_entity_poly.pdbx_strand_id
1 'polypeptide(L)'
;MLLVGLFACLTVQAAQTDRMDLSGLWRFQLDPMGFGKTPGSELYLSKLTETIELPGSMDEGGKGIRNIVAHVDRLSRKFEYCGQAWYQREVVIPEEWEGREIILSLERCHWETAVFVDG
;
A
#
# COMPACT_ATOMS: atom_id res chain seq x y z
N MET A 1 -49.95 38.92 21.36
CA MET A 1 -49.76 37.95 20.28
C MET A 1 -48.28 37.76 20.09
N LEU A 2 -47.75 36.68 20.65
CA LEU A 2 -46.30 36.41 20.70
C LEU A 2 -45.98 35.42 19.57
N LEU A 3 -45.18 35.84 18.58
CA LEU A 3 -44.77 35.00 17.46
C LEU A 3 -43.41 34.36 17.86
N VAL A 4 -43.42 33.05 18.16
CA VAL A 4 -42.21 32.28 18.40
C VAL A 4 -41.71 31.71 17.08
N GLY A 5 -40.67 32.31 16.55
CA GLY A 5 -39.99 31.78 15.36
C GLY A 5 -39.15 30.56 15.70
N LEU A 6 -39.53 29.41 15.17
CA LEU A 6 -38.76 28.17 15.27
C LEU A 6 -37.58 28.24 14.27
N PHE A 7 -36.38 28.52 14.74
CA PHE A 7 -35.14 28.37 13.94
C PHE A 7 -34.78 26.89 13.87
N ALA A 8 -35.04 26.26 12.73
CA ALA A 8 -34.48 24.94 12.45
C ALA A 8 -33.01 25.07 12.10
N CYS A 9 -32.13 24.70 13.05
CA CYS A 9 -30.71 24.59 12.79
C CYS A 9 -30.47 23.33 11.93
N LEU A 10 -30.25 23.51 10.64
CA LEU A 10 -29.79 22.45 9.75
C LEU A 10 -28.32 22.17 10.10
N THR A 11 -28.09 21.14 10.89
CA THR A 11 -26.75 20.60 11.08
C THR A 11 -26.35 19.86 9.81
N VAL A 12 -25.47 20.46 9.02
CA VAL A 12 -24.78 19.76 7.94
C VAL A 12 -23.84 18.75 8.60
N GLN A 13 -24.26 17.51 8.63
CA GLN A 13 -23.41 16.42 9.09
C GLN A 13 -22.39 16.16 7.96
N ALA A 14 -21.14 16.51 8.20
CA ALA A 14 -20.06 16.16 7.29
C ALA A 14 -20.05 14.63 7.14
N ALA A 15 -20.04 14.14 5.91
CA ALA A 15 -19.92 12.72 5.65
C ALA A 15 -18.63 12.21 6.31
N GLN A 16 -18.76 11.36 7.31
CA GLN A 16 -17.64 10.75 7.97
C GLN A 16 -17.04 9.74 6.98
N THR A 17 -15.89 10.06 6.42
CA THR A 17 -15.17 9.14 5.54
C THR A 17 -14.43 8.17 6.43
N ASP A 18 -14.94 6.95 6.51
CA ASP A 18 -14.24 5.89 7.21
C ASP A 18 -12.96 5.53 6.44
N ARG A 19 -11.88 5.38 7.16
CA ARG A 19 -10.56 5.13 6.59
C ARG A 19 -9.83 4.07 7.38
N MET A 20 -9.23 3.12 6.68
CA MET A 20 -8.33 2.12 7.26
C MET A 20 -6.91 2.43 6.85
N ASP A 21 -6.02 2.54 7.82
CA ASP A 21 -4.58 2.69 7.58
C ASP A 21 -3.96 1.32 7.30
N LEU A 22 -3.28 1.21 6.17
CA LEU A 22 -2.57 0.01 5.74
C LEU A 22 -1.06 0.09 5.97
N SER A 23 -0.58 1.04 6.79
CA SER A 23 0.81 1.08 7.23
C SER A 23 1.19 -0.13 8.07
N GLY A 24 2.48 -0.41 8.18
CA GLY A 24 3.04 -1.51 8.96
C GLY A 24 3.62 -2.63 8.11
N LEU A 25 3.62 -3.84 8.63
CA LEU A 25 4.32 -4.98 8.02
C LEU A 25 3.52 -5.58 6.87
N TRP A 26 4.15 -5.65 5.69
CA TRP A 26 3.63 -6.28 4.49
C TRP A 26 4.50 -7.50 4.15
N ARG A 27 3.91 -8.52 3.55
CA ARG A 27 4.69 -9.57 2.90
C ARG A 27 5.32 -9.03 1.64
N PHE A 28 6.47 -9.57 1.29
CA PHE A 28 7.31 -9.00 0.24
C PHE A 28 8.08 -10.08 -0.51
N GLN A 29 8.35 -9.83 -1.79
CA GLN A 29 9.27 -10.64 -2.58
C GLN A 29 9.82 -9.83 -3.76
N LEU A 30 11.13 -9.93 -3.98
CA LEU A 30 11.75 -9.43 -5.20
C LEU A 30 11.49 -10.39 -6.37
N ASP A 31 11.27 -9.82 -7.54
CA ASP A 31 11.05 -10.55 -8.79
C ASP A 31 11.92 -9.94 -9.90
N PRO A 32 13.25 -10.15 -9.84
CA PRO A 32 14.20 -9.52 -10.76
C PRO A 32 14.01 -9.96 -12.22
N MET A 33 13.41 -11.10 -12.45
CA MET A 33 13.18 -11.65 -13.80
C MET A 33 11.79 -11.30 -14.34
N GLY A 34 10.90 -10.77 -13.51
CA GLY A 34 9.55 -10.41 -13.90
C GLY A 34 8.63 -11.59 -14.17
N PHE A 35 8.90 -12.75 -13.58
CA PHE A 35 8.14 -13.98 -13.83
C PHE A 35 6.94 -14.16 -12.90
N GLY A 36 6.75 -13.30 -11.94
CA GLY A 36 5.69 -13.43 -10.93
C GLY A 36 4.27 -13.42 -11.47
N LYS A 37 4.07 -13.03 -12.74
CA LYS A 37 2.78 -13.09 -13.45
C LYS A 37 2.67 -14.29 -14.41
N THR A 38 3.74 -15.08 -14.58
CA THR A 38 3.74 -16.16 -15.55
C THR A 38 3.05 -17.43 -15.01
N PRO A 39 2.41 -18.24 -15.86
CA PRO A 39 1.80 -19.49 -15.46
C PRO A 39 2.78 -20.40 -14.72
N GLY A 40 2.39 -20.89 -13.54
CA GLY A 40 3.21 -21.72 -12.66
C GLY A 40 4.10 -20.96 -11.67
N SER A 41 4.11 -19.62 -11.73
CA SER A 41 4.89 -18.76 -10.84
C SER A 41 4.06 -17.65 -10.18
N GLU A 42 2.74 -17.69 -10.35
CA GLU A 42 1.79 -16.64 -9.97
C GLU A 42 1.99 -16.19 -8.50
N LEU A 43 2.86 -15.20 -8.31
CA LEU A 43 3.19 -14.69 -6.97
C LEU A 43 1.98 -14.02 -6.28
N TYR A 44 1.02 -13.52 -7.07
CA TYR A 44 -0.23 -12.97 -6.53
C TYR A 44 -1.15 -14.03 -5.91
N LEU A 45 -1.00 -15.31 -6.26
CA LEU A 45 -1.71 -16.44 -5.64
C LEU A 45 -0.91 -17.09 -4.51
N SER A 46 0.37 -16.78 -4.41
CA SER A 46 1.28 -17.41 -3.46
C SER A 46 1.38 -16.59 -2.18
N LYS A 47 1.64 -17.26 -1.06
CA LYS A 47 1.96 -16.57 0.17
C LYS A 47 3.43 -16.16 0.17
N LEU A 48 3.69 -14.87 0.04
CA LEU A 48 5.05 -14.34 0.06
C LEU A 48 5.70 -14.54 1.44
N THR A 49 6.99 -14.83 1.45
CA THR A 49 7.71 -15.28 2.66
C THR A 49 8.52 -14.20 3.34
N GLU A 50 9.02 -13.22 2.59
CA GLU A 50 9.73 -12.09 3.16
C GLU A 50 8.75 -11.03 3.67
N THR A 51 9.27 -10.05 4.38
CA THR A 51 8.50 -8.92 4.89
C THR A 51 9.21 -7.60 4.68
N ILE A 52 8.43 -6.53 4.57
CA ILE A 52 8.90 -5.14 4.52
C ILE A 52 7.93 -4.26 5.30
N GLU A 53 8.43 -3.23 5.94
CA GLU A 53 7.59 -2.24 6.61
C GLU A 53 7.24 -1.09 5.69
N LEU A 54 5.97 -0.70 5.65
CA LEU A 54 5.47 0.42 4.87
C LEU A 54 4.73 1.42 5.79
N PRO A 55 4.82 2.72 5.51
CA PRO A 55 5.57 3.37 4.43
C PRO A 55 7.08 3.25 4.64
N GLY A 56 7.82 3.06 3.56
CA GLY A 56 9.26 2.92 3.55
C GLY A 56 9.77 2.59 2.17
N SER A 57 11.08 2.64 1.99
CA SER A 57 11.74 2.25 0.76
C SER A 57 12.35 0.84 0.86
N MET A 58 12.60 0.22 -0.28
CA MET A 58 13.33 -1.07 -0.32
C MET A 58 14.73 -0.94 0.28
N ASP A 59 15.40 0.20 0.09
CA ASP A 59 16.70 0.48 0.69
C ASP A 59 16.66 0.49 2.23
N GLU A 60 15.68 1.19 2.82
CA GLU A 60 15.44 1.20 4.28
C GLU A 60 15.08 -0.19 4.81
N GLY A 61 14.28 -0.94 4.04
CA GLY A 61 13.92 -2.32 4.35
C GLY A 61 15.04 -3.34 4.13
N GLY A 62 16.23 -2.90 3.67
CA GLY A 62 17.36 -3.79 3.40
C GLY A 62 17.13 -4.75 2.24
N LYS A 63 16.30 -4.36 1.25
CA LYS A 63 15.89 -5.18 0.11
C LYS A 63 16.70 -4.85 -1.14
N GLY A 64 17.34 -5.87 -1.70
CA GLY A 64 18.19 -5.73 -2.88
C GLY A 64 19.60 -6.18 -2.64
N ILE A 65 20.51 -5.74 -3.50
CA ILE A 65 21.93 -6.05 -3.43
C ILE A 65 22.60 -4.97 -2.57
N ARG A 66 23.33 -5.39 -1.54
CA ARG A 66 24.05 -4.47 -0.67
C ARG A 66 25.16 -3.77 -1.47
N ASN A 67 25.10 -2.45 -1.47
CA ASN A 67 26.16 -1.65 -2.07
C ASN A 67 27.36 -1.59 -1.12
N ILE A 68 28.52 -2.05 -1.60
CA ILE A 68 29.79 -2.04 -0.83
C ILE A 68 30.68 -0.87 -1.22
N VAL A 69 30.28 -0.06 -2.21
CA VAL A 69 31.04 1.09 -2.69
C VAL A 69 30.47 2.35 -2.07
N ALA A 70 31.23 2.97 -1.18
CA ALA A 70 30.89 4.30 -0.66
C ALA A 70 31.30 5.37 -1.68
N HIS A 71 30.34 6.17 -2.13
CA HIS A 71 30.59 7.36 -2.92
C HIS A 71 30.59 8.59 -2.01
N VAL A 72 31.65 9.38 -2.07
CA VAL A 72 31.78 10.61 -1.27
C VAL A 72 31.22 11.85 -1.98
N ASP A 73 30.96 11.72 -3.28
CA ASP A 73 30.53 12.80 -4.18
C ASP A 73 29.02 12.79 -4.47
N ARG A 74 28.31 11.77 -4.04
CA ARG A 74 26.88 11.60 -4.28
C ARG A 74 26.20 10.74 -3.22
N LEU A 75 24.90 10.94 -3.09
CA LEU A 75 24.07 10.05 -2.28
C LEU A 75 24.00 8.67 -2.93
N SER A 76 24.36 7.64 -2.17
CA SER A 76 24.28 6.24 -2.59
C SER A 76 23.30 5.49 -1.69
N ARG A 77 22.58 4.54 -2.26
CA ARG A 77 21.73 3.62 -1.52
C ARG A 77 22.60 2.55 -0.84
N LYS A 78 22.18 2.10 0.32
CA LYS A 78 22.82 0.96 0.99
C LYS A 78 22.47 -0.36 0.29
N PHE A 79 21.23 -0.44 -0.22
CA PHE A 79 20.75 -1.56 -1.00
C PHE A 79 20.19 -1.06 -2.33
N GLU A 80 20.62 -1.66 -3.42
CA GLU A 80 20.18 -1.32 -4.76
C GLU A 80 19.36 -2.46 -5.35
N TYR A 81 18.28 -2.09 -5.98
CA TYR A 81 17.44 -3.02 -6.70
C TYR A 81 16.79 -2.32 -7.91
N CYS A 82 16.78 -3.02 -9.04
CA CYS A 82 16.05 -2.63 -10.24
C CYS A 82 15.31 -3.86 -10.75
N GLY A 83 13.99 -3.81 -10.80
CA GLY A 83 13.14 -4.92 -11.19
C GLY A 83 11.77 -4.85 -10.54
N GLN A 84 10.98 -5.89 -10.75
CA GLN A 84 9.66 -6.00 -10.14
C GLN A 84 9.77 -6.44 -8.68
N ALA A 85 8.88 -5.90 -7.85
CA ALA A 85 8.74 -6.28 -6.45
C ALA A 85 7.27 -6.49 -6.13
N TRP A 86 6.99 -7.50 -5.35
CA TRP A 86 5.66 -7.90 -4.94
C TRP A 86 5.44 -7.56 -3.47
N TYR A 87 4.28 -6.98 -3.21
CA TYR A 87 3.82 -6.63 -1.87
C TYR A 87 2.47 -7.29 -1.63
N GLN A 88 2.28 -7.91 -0.48
CA GLN A 88 1.06 -8.62 -0.17
C GLN A 88 0.61 -8.31 1.26
N ARG A 89 -0.68 -8.04 1.41
CA ARG A 89 -1.30 -7.85 2.71
C ARG A 89 -2.72 -8.40 2.72
N GLU A 90 -3.07 -9.07 3.78
CA GLU A 90 -4.46 -9.45 4.06
C GLU A 90 -5.14 -8.29 4.77
N VAL A 91 -6.30 -7.91 4.28
CA VAL A 91 -7.12 -6.81 4.82
C VAL A 91 -8.51 -7.34 5.08
N VAL A 92 -8.99 -7.19 6.31
CA VAL A 92 -10.37 -7.53 6.66
C VAL A 92 -11.20 -6.26 6.53
N ILE A 93 -12.14 -6.26 5.59
CA ILE A 93 -13.07 -5.15 5.41
C ILE A 93 -14.14 -5.25 6.51
N PRO A 94 -14.38 -4.15 7.27
CA PRO A 94 -15.42 -4.11 8.28
C PRO A 94 -16.81 -4.35 7.70
N GLU A 95 -17.68 -5.07 8.40
CA GLU A 95 -19.05 -5.36 7.97
C GLU A 95 -19.87 -4.08 7.72
N GLU A 96 -19.62 -3.04 8.48
CA GLU A 96 -20.28 -1.73 8.31
C GLU A 96 -19.93 -1.03 7.00
N TRP A 97 -18.97 -1.54 6.23
CA TRP A 97 -18.63 -1.05 4.90
C TRP A 97 -19.32 -1.84 3.78
N GLU A 98 -20.09 -2.85 4.13
CA GLU A 98 -20.83 -3.64 3.14
C GLU A 98 -21.76 -2.76 2.30
N GLY A 99 -21.75 -2.98 0.98
CA GLY A 99 -22.54 -2.20 0.02
C GLY A 99 -22.00 -0.78 -0.24
N ARG A 100 -20.87 -0.40 0.32
CA ARG A 100 -20.22 0.90 0.08
C ARG A 100 -19.12 0.76 -0.97
N GLU A 101 -18.81 1.86 -1.65
CA GLU A 101 -17.64 1.95 -2.51
C GLU A 101 -16.37 1.99 -1.66
N ILE A 102 -15.44 1.09 -1.94
CA ILE A 102 -14.15 1.01 -1.25
C ILE A 102 -13.05 1.42 -2.22
N ILE A 103 -12.29 2.43 -1.83
CA ILE A 103 -11.21 2.99 -2.64
C ILE A 103 -9.87 2.64 -1.98
N LEU A 104 -9.03 1.89 -2.69
CA LEU A 104 -7.64 1.71 -2.32
C LEU A 104 -6.81 2.91 -2.79
N SER A 105 -6.18 3.60 -1.86
CA SER A 105 -5.28 4.71 -2.15
C SER A 105 -3.84 4.29 -1.86
N LEU A 106 -2.99 4.33 -2.86
CA LEU A 106 -1.56 4.04 -2.76
C LEU A 106 -0.77 5.32 -3.07
N GLU A 107 -0.10 5.84 -2.06
CA GLU A 107 0.72 7.03 -2.22
C GLU A 107 2.13 6.69 -2.72
N ARG A 108 2.65 7.52 -3.64
CA ARG A 108 4.04 7.48 -4.10
C ARG A 108 4.48 6.13 -4.69
N CYS A 109 3.55 5.42 -5.31
CA CYS A 109 3.90 4.28 -6.15
C CYS A 109 4.79 4.74 -7.30
N HIS A 110 5.88 4.03 -7.54
CA HIS A 110 6.89 4.44 -8.51
C HIS A 110 6.73 3.64 -9.80
N TRP A 111 6.70 4.34 -10.93
CA TRP A 111 6.59 3.84 -12.30
C TRP A 111 5.25 3.17 -12.60
N GLU A 112 5.20 1.87 -12.58
CA GLU A 112 4.02 1.07 -12.90
C GLU A 112 3.61 0.24 -11.69
N THR A 113 2.33 0.24 -11.37
CA THR A 113 1.77 -0.55 -10.28
C THR A 113 0.58 -1.34 -10.79
N ALA A 114 0.60 -2.65 -10.59
CA ALA A 114 -0.54 -3.53 -10.81
C ALA A 114 -1.08 -3.99 -9.46
N VAL A 115 -2.40 -3.95 -9.29
CA VAL A 115 -3.07 -4.39 -8.08
C VAL A 115 -3.88 -5.64 -8.38
N PHE A 116 -3.75 -6.65 -7.54
CA PHE A 116 -4.51 -7.88 -7.57
C PHE A 116 -5.32 -7.96 -6.28
N VAL A 117 -6.60 -8.25 -6.39
CA VAL A 117 -7.52 -8.40 -5.27
C VAL A 117 -8.09 -9.80 -5.33
N ASP A 118 -7.93 -10.56 -4.24
CA ASP A 118 -8.37 -11.96 -4.11
C ASP A 118 -7.84 -12.93 -5.20
N GLY A 119 -6.69 -12.60 -5.74
CA GLY A 119 -5.96 -13.43 -6.71
C GLY A 119 -6.26 -13.10 -8.16
#